data_ba8591ff7137fb6b5964ae1b5899cf2a
#
_entry.id   ba8591ff7137fb6b5964ae1b5899cf2a
#
_cell.length_a   1.000
_cell.length_b   1.000
_cell.length_c   1.000
_cell.angle_alpha   90.00
_cell.angle_beta   90.00
_cell.angle_gamma   90.00
#
_symmetry.space_group_name_H-M   'P 1'
#
loop_
_entity.id
_entity.type
_entity.pdbx_description
1 polymer ?
#
loop_
_entity_poly.entity_id
_entity_poly.type
_entity_poly.pdbx_seq_one_letter_code
_entity_poly.pdbx_strand_id
1 'polypeptide(L)'
;MVTLKTAKSQAIIFPSLGGVLGDLQLFDGQQSVEILDTYQSVDDLEAKSAYKSHFLLPFPNRLKNGQYTFDGKTYQFPVNDTRLGHSLHGFLDTIPMQIITSNNDDNSAVLELRGSFHGADYYPFPFEISTVFTLQHSEITVFVKIKNTGSSRMPIAFGWHPYLKINTTTIDNLKLQLPNSKLIELDERMMPTGKTTPFTTFEALTTISKYSFDNCFIIEEREDKRAAITLQSEANTLQVWQETTAFPYFQIYTPEHRQSIAIEPMTCNIDAFNNEEGLLILNSDEERQLEFGIKLT
;
A
#
# COMPACT_ATOMS: atom_id res chain seq x y z
N MET A 1 19.51 -3.50 -3.06
CA MET A 1 19.10 -3.35 -1.66
C MET A 1 19.79 -2.13 -1.07
N VAL A 2 19.04 -1.28 -0.37
CA VAL A 2 19.53 -0.09 0.35
C VAL A 2 19.06 -0.18 1.80
N THR A 3 19.94 0.17 2.74
CA THR A 3 19.59 0.24 4.16
C THR A 3 19.51 1.71 4.59
N LEU A 4 18.36 2.15 5.04
CA LEU A 4 18.18 3.36 5.81
C LEU A 4 18.39 3.04 7.29
N LYS A 5 19.15 3.88 8.00
CA LYS A 5 19.47 3.63 9.39
C LYS A 5 19.61 4.94 10.17
N THR A 6 18.96 5.00 11.32
CA THR A 6 19.21 5.98 12.39
C THR A 6 19.99 5.31 13.52
N ALA A 7 20.27 6.01 14.62
CA ALA A 7 20.88 5.41 15.80
C ALA A 7 20.01 4.29 16.43
N LYS A 8 18.70 4.25 16.16
CA LYS A 8 17.72 3.41 16.86
C LYS A 8 16.86 2.54 15.95
N SER A 9 16.69 2.90 14.67
CA SER A 9 15.75 2.27 13.74
C SER A 9 16.38 1.97 12.41
N GLN A 10 15.84 0.99 11.68
CA GLN A 10 16.35 0.54 10.40
C GLN A 10 15.21 0.21 9.45
N ALA A 11 15.42 0.48 8.16
CA ALA A 11 14.57 0.03 7.07
C ALA A 11 15.41 -0.51 5.92
N ILE A 12 14.94 -1.57 5.25
CA ILE A 12 15.59 -2.14 4.07
C ILE A 12 14.67 -1.91 2.88
N ILE A 13 15.18 -1.30 1.82
CA ILE A 13 14.44 -1.01 0.59
C ILE A 13 15.09 -1.70 -0.60
N PHE A 14 14.25 -2.21 -1.53
CA PHE A 14 14.66 -2.84 -2.79
C PHE A 14 14.35 -1.96 -3.99
N PRO A 15 15.27 -1.08 -4.43
CA PRO A 15 15.05 -0.21 -5.59
C PRO A 15 14.79 -0.99 -6.89
N SER A 16 15.40 -2.17 -7.06
CA SER A 16 15.20 -3.04 -8.23
C SER A 16 13.78 -3.61 -8.35
N LEU A 17 12.97 -3.52 -7.31
CA LEU A 17 11.59 -4.01 -7.24
C LEU A 17 10.60 -2.88 -6.98
N GLY A 18 10.75 -1.74 -7.68
CA GLY A 18 9.84 -0.61 -7.54
C GLY A 18 9.87 0.10 -6.18
N GLY A 19 10.94 -0.10 -5.38
CA GLY A 19 11.06 0.51 -4.05
C GLY A 19 10.36 -0.27 -2.93
N VAL A 20 10.19 -1.58 -3.06
CA VAL A 20 9.62 -2.43 -1.99
C VAL A 20 10.33 -2.20 -0.66
N LEU A 21 9.55 -1.95 0.40
CA LEU A 21 10.05 -1.87 1.78
C LEU A 21 10.16 -3.29 2.36
N GLY A 22 11.37 -3.87 2.29
CA GLY A 22 11.61 -5.27 2.61
C GLY A 22 11.77 -5.58 4.10
N ASP A 23 12.14 -4.58 4.95
CA ASP A 23 12.20 -4.72 6.40
C ASP A 23 11.99 -3.36 7.06
N LEU A 24 11.42 -3.37 8.26
CA LEU A 24 11.27 -2.17 9.09
C LEU A 24 11.36 -2.53 10.57
N GLN A 25 12.28 -1.87 11.25
CA GLN A 25 12.44 -1.92 12.69
C GLN A 25 12.38 -0.50 13.25
N LEU A 26 11.45 -0.24 14.15
CA LEU A 26 11.25 1.05 14.80
C LEU A 26 11.54 0.97 16.29
N PHE A 27 11.90 2.12 16.89
CA PHE A 27 12.23 2.22 18.31
C PHE A 27 11.05 2.72 19.12
N ASP A 28 10.64 1.99 20.14
CA ASP A 28 9.49 2.32 21.01
C ASP A 28 9.84 3.23 22.20
N GLY A 29 11.09 3.68 22.28
CA GLY A 29 11.63 4.45 23.42
C GLY A 29 12.49 3.59 24.35
N GLN A 30 12.40 2.26 24.27
CA GLN A 30 13.15 1.32 25.09
C GLN A 30 13.94 0.31 24.23
N GLN A 31 13.32 -0.25 23.20
CA GLN A 31 13.91 -1.28 22.35
C GLN A 31 13.48 -1.15 20.88
N SER A 32 14.15 -1.90 20.01
CA SER A 32 13.75 -2.06 18.62
C SER A 32 12.60 -3.06 18.51
N VAL A 33 11.58 -2.71 17.72
CA VAL A 33 10.37 -3.51 17.45
C VAL A 33 10.31 -3.84 15.98
N GLU A 34 10.16 -5.12 15.64
CA GLU A 34 9.94 -5.57 14.27
C GLU A 34 8.50 -5.28 13.84
N ILE A 35 8.36 -4.59 12.72
CA ILE A 35 7.08 -4.05 12.25
C ILE A 35 6.49 -4.81 11.07
N LEU A 36 7.35 -5.35 10.18
CA LEU A 36 6.90 -5.99 8.94
C LEU A 36 7.12 -7.51 8.97
N ASP A 37 6.15 -8.23 8.43
CA ASP A 37 6.33 -9.59 7.97
C ASP A 37 6.94 -9.55 6.57
N THR A 38 8.17 -10.01 6.47
CA THR A 38 9.03 -9.86 5.30
C THR A 38 9.15 -11.16 4.52
N TYR A 39 9.79 -11.09 3.36
CA TYR A 39 10.19 -12.26 2.59
C TYR A 39 11.23 -13.10 3.34
N GLN A 40 11.05 -14.40 3.36
CA GLN A 40 11.89 -15.33 4.12
C GLN A 40 13.08 -15.84 3.32
N SER A 41 13.03 -15.72 1.99
CA SER A 41 14.09 -16.17 1.07
C SER A 41 14.15 -15.30 -0.19
N VAL A 42 15.22 -15.43 -0.96
CA VAL A 42 15.37 -14.80 -2.28
C VAL A 42 14.30 -15.34 -3.24
N ASP A 43 14.05 -16.64 -3.22
CA ASP A 43 13.03 -17.28 -4.09
C ASP A 43 11.63 -16.74 -3.77
N ASP A 44 11.32 -16.51 -2.49
CA ASP A 44 10.06 -15.94 -2.04
C ASP A 44 9.88 -14.47 -2.50
N LEU A 45 10.97 -13.70 -2.46
CA LEU A 45 11.02 -12.33 -2.97
C LEU A 45 10.86 -12.31 -4.51
N GLU A 46 11.55 -13.18 -5.24
CA GLU A 46 11.46 -13.29 -6.70
C GLU A 46 10.08 -13.77 -7.17
N ALA A 47 9.45 -14.66 -6.40
CA ALA A 47 8.08 -15.09 -6.62
C ALA A 47 7.03 -14.03 -6.26
N LYS A 48 7.45 -12.92 -5.61
CA LYS A 48 6.57 -11.84 -5.12
C LYS A 48 5.45 -12.36 -4.23
N SER A 49 5.76 -13.38 -3.42
CA SER A 49 4.78 -14.07 -2.59
C SER A 49 3.96 -13.09 -1.76
N ALA A 50 2.64 -13.10 -1.95
CA ALA A 50 1.68 -12.23 -1.29
C ALA A 50 1.90 -10.70 -1.48
N TYR A 51 2.75 -10.25 -2.40
CA TYR A 51 3.06 -8.83 -2.65
C TYR A 51 3.49 -8.04 -1.40
N LYS A 52 4.23 -8.68 -0.49
CA LYS A 52 4.62 -8.07 0.78
C LYS A 52 5.33 -6.73 0.61
N SER A 53 4.70 -5.67 1.12
CA SER A 53 5.14 -4.27 1.07
C SER A 53 5.36 -3.68 -0.32
N HIS A 54 4.78 -4.27 -1.37
CA HIS A 54 4.82 -3.72 -2.72
C HIS A 54 3.99 -2.43 -2.83
N PHE A 55 4.47 -1.50 -3.63
CA PHE A 55 3.66 -0.41 -4.14
C PHE A 55 2.86 -0.90 -5.34
N LEU A 56 1.58 -0.58 -5.35
CA LEU A 56 0.60 -1.09 -6.28
C LEU A 56 0.24 0.01 -7.27
N LEU A 57 0.77 -0.08 -8.49
CA LEU A 57 0.63 0.92 -9.54
C LEU A 57 0.59 0.20 -10.91
N PRO A 58 -0.28 0.59 -11.87
CA PRO A 58 -1.17 1.75 -11.88
C PRO A 58 -2.52 1.54 -11.18
N PHE A 59 -2.75 0.40 -10.55
CA PHE A 59 -3.94 0.14 -9.74
C PHE A 59 -3.62 -0.82 -8.58
N PRO A 60 -4.19 -0.58 -7.38
CA PRO A 60 -4.21 -1.54 -6.30
C PRO A 60 -5.34 -2.54 -6.51
N ASN A 61 -5.24 -3.70 -5.85
CA ASN A 61 -6.23 -4.75 -5.84
C ASN A 61 -6.56 -5.25 -7.27
N ARG A 62 -7.81 -5.62 -7.57
CA ARG A 62 -8.21 -6.34 -8.80
C ARG A 62 -8.70 -5.39 -9.89
N LEU A 63 -8.34 -5.72 -11.13
CA LEU A 63 -8.93 -5.21 -12.36
C LEU A 63 -9.71 -6.36 -13.02
N LYS A 64 -11.01 -6.18 -13.19
CA LYS A 64 -11.95 -7.22 -13.68
C LYS A 64 -11.54 -7.77 -15.04
N ASN A 65 -11.30 -9.10 -15.10
CA ASN A 65 -10.84 -9.80 -16.29
C ASN A 65 -9.52 -9.25 -16.89
N GLY A 66 -8.79 -8.40 -16.16
CA GLY A 66 -7.65 -7.65 -16.66
C GLY A 66 -7.99 -6.59 -17.72
N GLN A 67 -9.27 -6.29 -17.95
CA GLN A 67 -9.71 -5.42 -19.04
C GLN A 67 -10.23 -4.09 -18.53
N TYR A 68 -9.90 -3.01 -19.24
CA TYR A 68 -10.48 -1.68 -19.03
C TYR A 68 -10.61 -0.91 -20.34
N THR A 69 -11.50 0.09 -20.34
CA THR A 69 -11.67 1.01 -21.47
C THR A 69 -11.35 2.43 -21.02
N PHE A 70 -10.47 3.10 -21.75
CA PHE A 70 -10.11 4.49 -21.48
C PHE A 70 -10.01 5.28 -22.78
N ASP A 71 -10.65 6.48 -22.86
CA ASP A 71 -10.73 7.33 -24.04
C ASP A 71 -11.16 6.57 -25.30
N GLY A 72 -12.16 5.66 -25.14
CA GLY A 72 -12.74 4.88 -26.23
C GLY A 72 -11.89 3.72 -26.74
N LYS A 73 -10.76 3.43 -26.10
CA LYS A 73 -9.91 2.27 -26.41
C LYS A 73 -9.95 1.25 -25.28
N THR A 74 -10.04 -0.01 -25.64
CA THR A 74 -10.00 -1.13 -24.70
C THR A 74 -8.59 -1.69 -24.63
N TYR A 75 -8.14 -1.97 -23.41
CA TYR A 75 -6.82 -2.49 -23.09
C TYR A 75 -6.93 -3.75 -22.26
N GLN A 76 -5.93 -4.64 -22.36
CA GLN A 76 -5.92 -5.93 -21.70
C GLN A 76 -4.61 -6.14 -20.94
N PHE A 77 -4.67 -6.07 -19.59
CA PHE A 77 -3.58 -6.49 -18.72
C PHE A 77 -3.44 -8.02 -18.69
N PRO A 78 -2.23 -8.55 -18.46
CA PRO A 78 -2.06 -9.97 -18.16
C PRO A 78 -2.89 -10.37 -16.92
N VAL A 79 -3.58 -11.51 -17.00
CA VAL A 79 -4.28 -12.10 -15.85
C VAL A 79 -3.27 -12.82 -14.97
N ASN A 80 -3.13 -12.40 -13.72
CA ASN A 80 -2.23 -13.00 -12.73
C ASN A 80 -2.96 -13.55 -11.47
N ASP A 81 -4.20 -13.14 -11.21
CA ASP A 81 -5.13 -13.85 -10.30
C ASP A 81 -5.87 -14.92 -11.12
N THR A 82 -5.24 -16.07 -11.33
CA THR A 82 -5.80 -17.16 -12.16
C THR A 82 -7.02 -17.82 -11.53
N ARG A 83 -7.18 -17.74 -10.20
CA ARG A 83 -8.31 -18.31 -9.47
C ARG A 83 -9.61 -17.58 -9.78
N LEU A 84 -9.57 -16.24 -9.84
CA LEU A 84 -10.73 -15.39 -10.08
C LEU A 84 -10.78 -14.80 -11.48
N GLY A 85 -9.69 -14.94 -12.26
CA GLY A 85 -9.59 -14.48 -13.64
C GLY A 85 -9.42 -12.95 -13.75
N HIS A 86 -8.63 -12.34 -12.85
CA HIS A 86 -8.39 -10.88 -12.81
C HIS A 86 -6.92 -10.55 -12.98
N SER A 87 -6.63 -9.28 -13.30
CA SER A 87 -5.31 -8.71 -13.03
C SER A 87 -5.27 -8.13 -11.62
N LEU A 88 -4.12 -8.27 -10.94
CA LEU A 88 -3.94 -7.90 -9.55
C LEU A 88 -2.71 -7.00 -9.41
N HIS A 89 -2.86 -5.86 -8.71
CA HIS A 89 -1.81 -4.99 -8.16
C HIS A 89 -0.91 -4.25 -9.17
N GLY A 90 -1.26 -4.25 -10.46
CA GLY A 90 -0.47 -3.54 -11.47
C GLY A 90 0.92 -4.15 -11.70
N PHE A 91 1.97 -3.31 -11.85
CA PHE A 91 3.29 -3.78 -12.29
C PHE A 91 4.48 -2.93 -11.81
N LEU A 92 4.32 -2.04 -10.81
CA LEU A 92 5.42 -1.16 -10.39
C LEU A 92 6.67 -1.90 -9.93
N ASP A 93 6.49 -3.07 -9.35
CA ASP A 93 7.55 -3.98 -8.94
C ASP A 93 8.45 -4.49 -10.07
N THR A 94 8.05 -4.31 -11.32
CA THR A 94 8.87 -4.61 -12.50
C THR A 94 9.70 -3.41 -12.98
N ILE A 95 9.54 -2.24 -12.37
CA ILE A 95 10.24 -1.01 -12.73
C ILE A 95 11.41 -0.79 -11.76
N PRO A 96 12.66 -1.01 -12.19
CA PRO A 96 13.81 -0.70 -11.35
C PRO A 96 13.93 0.82 -11.14
N MET A 97 14.11 1.22 -9.89
CA MET A 97 14.27 2.62 -9.52
C MET A 97 15.74 2.98 -9.28
N GLN A 98 16.15 4.15 -9.72
CA GLN A 98 17.47 4.71 -9.48
C GLN A 98 17.50 5.41 -8.12
N ILE A 99 18.62 5.29 -7.41
CA ILE A 99 18.87 6.05 -6.19
C ILE A 99 19.29 7.47 -6.58
N ILE A 100 18.52 8.47 -6.16
CA ILE A 100 18.80 9.90 -6.37
C ILE A 100 19.59 10.45 -5.19
N THR A 101 19.11 10.21 -3.97
CA THR A 101 19.80 10.55 -2.74
C THR A 101 19.67 9.43 -1.72
N SER A 102 20.69 9.27 -0.86
CA SER A 102 20.64 8.37 0.28
C SER A 102 21.51 8.94 1.40
N ASN A 103 20.89 9.39 2.48
CA ASN A 103 21.53 9.99 3.63
C ASN A 103 21.08 9.31 4.92
N ASN A 104 22.03 8.98 5.78
CA ASN A 104 21.77 8.42 7.10
C ASN A 104 22.43 9.33 8.16
N ASP A 105 21.69 9.70 9.19
CA ASP A 105 22.22 10.30 10.40
C ASP A 105 21.57 9.70 11.65
N ASP A 106 22.02 10.11 12.83
CA ASP A 106 21.56 9.51 14.09
C ASP A 106 20.06 9.70 14.34
N ASN A 107 19.43 10.75 13.82
CA ASN A 107 18.03 11.08 14.08
C ASN A 107 17.10 10.80 12.90
N SER A 108 17.60 10.90 11.68
CA SER A 108 16.82 10.77 10.46
C SER A 108 17.62 10.17 9.32
N ALA A 109 16.99 9.30 8.54
CA ALA A 109 17.59 8.77 7.32
C ALA A 109 16.61 8.97 6.15
N VAL A 110 17.13 9.38 4.99
CA VAL A 110 16.32 9.71 3.81
C VAL A 110 16.86 8.96 2.59
N LEU A 111 15.95 8.36 1.83
CA LEU A 111 16.22 7.75 0.53
C LEU A 111 15.24 8.29 -0.49
N GLU A 112 15.75 8.87 -1.57
CA GLU A 112 14.97 9.23 -2.75
C GLU A 112 15.27 8.25 -3.88
N LEU A 113 14.20 7.67 -4.44
CA LEU A 113 14.25 6.79 -5.60
C LEU A 113 13.45 7.40 -6.76
N ARG A 114 13.87 7.10 -8.01
CA ARG A 114 13.15 7.50 -9.22
C ARG A 114 13.11 6.37 -10.23
N GLY A 115 11.91 6.11 -10.79
CA GLY A 115 11.68 5.14 -11.85
C GLY A 115 10.89 5.76 -12.99
N SER A 116 11.01 5.18 -14.20
CA SER A 116 10.27 5.61 -15.38
C SER A 116 9.67 4.40 -16.09
N PHE A 117 8.45 4.56 -16.54
CA PHE A 117 7.75 3.63 -17.42
C PHE A 117 7.49 4.29 -18.77
N HIS A 118 7.76 3.58 -19.87
CA HIS A 118 7.70 4.14 -21.21
C HIS A 118 6.46 3.71 -22.01
N GLY A 119 5.52 3.01 -21.38
CA GLY A 119 4.32 2.48 -22.01
C GLY A 119 4.46 1.01 -22.44
N ALA A 120 3.35 0.30 -22.47
CA ALA A 120 3.18 -1.06 -23.00
C ALA A 120 1.79 -1.17 -23.63
N ASP A 121 1.56 -2.21 -24.45
CA ASP A 121 0.28 -2.40 -25.15
C ASP A 121 -0.92 -2.43 -24.18
N TYR A 122 -0.73 -2.99 -22.99
CA TYR A 122 -1.77 -3.08 -21.97
C TYR A 122 -1.94 -1.79 -21.14
N TYR A 123 -0.93 -0.88 -21.16
CA TYR A 123 -0.96 0.41 -20.48
C TYR A 123 -0.04 1.39 -21.21
N PRO A 124 -0.52 2.07 -22.29
CA PRO A 124 0.32 2.90 -23.16
C PRO A 124 0.56 4.32 -22.63
N PHE A 125 0.54 4.51 -21.33
CA PHE A 125 0.67 5.81 -20.67
C PHE A 125 2.01 5.89 -19.95
N PRO A 126 3.01 6.58 -20.53
CA PRO A 126 4.31 6.72 -19.89
C PRO A 126 4.22 7.63 -18.66
N PHE A 127 4.95 7.29 -17.61
CA PHE A 127 5.03 8.07 -16.39
C PHE A 127 6.41 8.02 -15.74
N GLU A 128 6.70 9.01 -14.92
CA GLU A 128 7.79 9.00 -13.95
C GLU A 128 7.21 8.88 -12.54
N ILE A 129 7.85 8.08 -11.70
CA ILE A 129 7.55 7.97 -10.28
C ILE A 129 8.79 8.30 -9.47
N SER A 130 8.65 9.12 -8.41
CA SER A 130 9.66 9.25 -7.37
C SER A 130 9.06 8.91 -6.02
N THR A 131 9.86 8.23 -5.19
CA THR A 131 9.49 7.90 -3.81
C THR A 131 10.56 8.42 -2.86
N VAL A 132 10.14 9.09 -1.79
CA VAL A 132 11.03 9.54 -0.73
C VAL A 132 10.64 8.83 0.56
N PHE A 133 11.55 8.01 1.07
CA PHE A 133 11.43 7.39 2.38
C PHE A 133 12.15 8.26 3.40
N THR A 134 11.47 8.62 4.47
CA THR A 134 12.05 9.30 5.62
C THR A 134 11.88 8.44 6.86
N LEU A 135 12.96 7.89 7.35
CA LEU A 135 13.00 7.09 8.58
C LEU A 135 13.43 7.96 9.74
N GLN A 136 12.63 7.96 10.80
CA GLN A 136 12.96 8.50 12.12
C GLN A 136 12.97 7.37 13.15
N HIS A 137 13.22 7.66 14.45
CA HIS A 137 13.34 6.60 15.45
C HIS A 137 12.06 5.77 15.60
N SER A 138 10.88 6.39 15.55
CA SER A 138 9.60 5.71 15.77
C SER A 138 8.64 5.81 14.58
N GLU A 139 9.10 6.32 13.43
CA GLU A 139 8.22 6.54 12.28
C GLU A 139 8.95 6.38 10.96
N ILE A 140 8.29 5.81 9.97
CA ILE A 140 8.66 5.91 8.57
C ILE A 140 7.55 6.62 7.81
N THR A 141 7.91 7.64 7.06
CA THR A 141 7.03 8.35 6.12
C THR A 141 7.44 8.03 4.70
N VAL A 142 6.46 7.80 3.84
CA VAL A 142 6.66 7.59 2.41
C VAL A 142 5.92 8.68 1.64
N PHE A 143 6.66 9.49 0.91
CA PHE A 143 6.12 10.46 -0.03
C PHE A 143 6.30 9.92 -1.45
N VAL A 144 5.21 9.88 -2.22
CA VAL A 144 5.21 9.42 -3.61
C VAL A 144 4.76 10.55 -4.52
N LYS A 145 5.49 10.73 -5.62
CA LYS A 145 5.10 11.64 -6.70
C LYS A 145 5.06 10.87 -8.01
N ILE A 146 3.93 10.96 -8.71
CA ILE A 146 3.71 10.32 -10.01
C ILE A 146 3.42 11.42 -11.02
N LYS A 147 4.15 11.45 -12.13
CA LYS A 147 4.00 12.41 -13.20
C LYS A 147 3.65 11.71 -14.51
N ASN A 148 2.60 12.15 -15.19
CA ASN A 148 2.33 11.75 -16.56
C ASN A 148 3.35 12.41 -17.50
N THR A 149 4.20 11.60 -18.13
CA THR A 149 5.22 12.08 -19.10
C THR A 149 4.77 11.90 -20.57
N GLY A 150 3.55 11.41 -20.77
CA GLY A 150 2.94 11.25 -22.09
C GLY A 150 2.20 12.51 -22.58
N SER A 151 1.73 12.46 -23.80
CA SER A 151 0.96 13.54 -24.44
C SER A 151 -0.56 13.39 -24.27
N SER A 152 -1.03 12.23 -23.77
CA SER A 152 -2.45 11.94 -23.53
C SER A 152 -2.77 11.92 -22.05
N ARG A 153 -4.06 11.98 -21.71
CA ARG A 153 -4.52 11.74 -20.33
C ARG A 153 -4.15 10.32 -19.92
N MET A 154 -3.87 10.13 -18.64
CA MET A 154 -3.42 8.88 -18.04
C MET A 154 -4.34 8.49 -16.86
N PRO A 155 -5.02 7.33 -16.89
CA PRO A 155 -5.77 6.81 -15.75
C PRO A 155 -4.78 6.15 -14.77
N ILE A 156 -4.88 6.47 -13.48
CA ILE A 156 -3.95 5.95 -12.49
C ILE A 156 -4.61 5.80 -11.13
N ALA A 157 -4.18 4.80 -10.37
CA ALA A 157 -4.44 4.66 -8.96
C ALA A 157 -3.22 4.07 -8.27
N PHE A 158 -3.13 4.24 -6.96
CA PHE A 158 -1.98 3.82 -6.17
C PHE A 158 -2.42 3.14 -4.87
N GLY A 159 -1.64 2.18 -4.42
CA GLY A 159 -1.76 1.54 -3.10
C GLY A 159 -0.42 1.04 -2.58
N TRP A 160 -0.43 0.61 -1.32
CA TRP A 160 0.72 -0.01 -0.66
C TRP A 160 0.27 -1.22 0.15
N HIS A 161 1.00 -2.33 0.11
CA HIS A 161 0.57 -3.63 0.65
C HIS A 161 1.43 -4.15 1.83
N PRO A 162 1.62 -3.37 2.92
CA PRO A 162 2.43 -3.79 4.05
C PRO A 162 1.73 -4.88 4.86
N TYR A 163 2.46 -5.94 5.18
CA TYR A 163 2.05 -6.94 6.17
C TYR A 163 2.65 -6.57 7.52
N LEU A 164 1.79 -6.19 8.45
CA LEU A 164 2.19 -5.66 9.75
C LEU A 164 2.21 -6.72 10.83
N LYS A 165 3.20 -6.64 11.69
CA LYS A 165 3.32 -7.40 12.94
C LYS A 165 3.86 -6.50 14.05
N ILE A 166 3.78 -6.94 15.28
CA ILE A 166 4.47 -6.34 16.43
C ILE A 166 5.31 -7.45 17.05
N ASN A 167 6.59 -7.50 16.68
CA ASN A 167 7.50 -8.60 17.01
C ASN A 167 6.91 -9.97 16.64
N THR A 168 6.82 -10.89 17.59
CA THR A 168 6.29 -12.25 17.43
C THR A 168 4.84 -12.41 17.92
N THR A 169 4.16 -11.31 18.27
CA THR A 169 2.77 -11.35 18.72
C THR A 169 1.85 -11.73 17.57
N THR A 170 1.09 -12.81 17.73
CA THR A 170 0.07 -13.21 16.75
C THR A 170 -1.05 -12.17 16.70
N ILE A 171 -1.64 -11.96 15.51
CA ILE A 171 -2.71 -10.98 15.35
C ILE A 171 -3.94 -11.27 16.18
N ASP A 172 -4.17 -12.53 16.57
CA ASP A 172 -5.27 -12.94 17.47
C ASP A 172 -5.23 -12.21 18.82
N ASN A 173 -4.02 -11.86 19.28
CA ASN A 173 -3.78 -11.18 20.55
C ASN A 173 -3.62 -9.65 20.40
N LEU A 174 -3.64 -9.13 19.18
CA LEU A 174 -3.60 -7.70 18.92
C LEU A 174 -5.02 -7.11 18.98
N LYS A 175 -5.11 -5.84 19.37
CA LYS A 175 -6.31 -5.03 19.19
C LYS A 175 -6.19 -4.21 17.91
N LEU A 176 -7.30 -4.06 17.22
CA LEU A 176 -7.44 -3.25 16.01
C LEU A 176 -8.43 -2.12 16.28
N GLN A 177 -8.15 -0.94 15.73
CA GLN A 177 -9.10 0.16 15.61
C GLN A 177 -9.05 0.72 14.19
N LEU A 178 -10.21 0.91 13.60
CA LEU A 178 -10.39 1.51 12.27
C LEU A 178 -10.97 2.91 12.40
N PRO A 179 -10.66 3.81 11.44
CA PRO A 179 -11.40 5.07 11.31
C PRO A 179 -12.87 4.75 10.96
N ASN A 180 -13.77 5.71 11.21
CA ASN A 180 -15.17 5.57 10.79
C ASN A 180 -15.25 5.26 9.30
N SER A 181 -15.79 4.09 8.95
CA SER A 181 -15.68 3.52 7.62
C SER A 181 -16.91 2.69 7.24
N LYS A 182 -17.15 2.58 5.95
CA LYS A 182 -18.07 1.61 5.37
C LYS A 182 -17.32 0.47 4.71
N LEU A 183 -17.82 -0.73 4.93
CA LEU A 183 -17.41 -1.93 4.22
C LEU A 183 -17.96 -1.89 2.79
N ILE A 184 -17.13 -2.17 1.79
CA ILE A 184 -17.54 -2.35 0.41
C ILE A 184 -18.01 -3.79 0.21
N GLU A 185 -19.24 -3.97 -0.27
CA GLU A 185 -19.77 -5.30 -0.57
C GLU A 185 -19.16 -5.84 -1.85
N LEU A 186 -18.67 -7.08 -1.80
CA LEU A 186 -18.06 -7.78 -2.93
C LEU A 186 -18.94 -8.96 -3.37
N ASP A 187 -18.92 -9.26 -4.65
CA ASP A 187 -19.49 -10.47 -5.21
C ASP A 187 -18.57 -11.70 -5.00
N GLU A 188 -18.99 -12.86 -5.49
CA GLU A 188 -18.26 -14.13 -5.41
C GLU A 188 -16.91 -14.12 -6.16
N ARG A 189 -16.71 -13.16 -7.08
CA ARG A 189 -15.46 -12.91 -7.79
C ARG A 189 -14.62 -11.78 -7.17
N MET A 190 -14.97 -11.34 -5.94
CA MET A 190 -14.31 -10.24 -5.23
C MET A 190 -14.37 -8.90 -5.97
N MET A 191 -15.46 -8.67 -6.73
CA MET A 191 -15.74 -7.40 -7.40
C MET A 191 -16.77 -6.57 -6.61
N PRO A 192 -16.62 -5.24 -6.55
CA PRO A 192 -17.59 -4.37 -5.88
C PRO A 192 -18.99 -4.50 -6.48
N THR A 193 -20.00 -4.65 -5.62
CA THR A 193 -21.41 -4.70 -6.04
C THR A 193 -22.02 -3.31 -6.19
N GLY A 194 -21.29 -2.25 -5.85
CA GLY A 194 -21.77 -0.87 -5.77
C GLY A 194 -22.50 -0.56 -4.46
N LYS A 195 -22.56 -1.50 -3.51
CA LYS A 195 -23.17 -1.31 -2.19
C LYS A 195 -22.11 -1.19 -1.11
N THR A 196 -22.45 -0.45 -0.06
CA THR A 196 -21.63 -0.31 1.16
C THR A 196 -22.49 -0.47 2.39
N THR A 197 -21.89 -0.96 3.48
CA THR A 197 -22.55 -1.06 4.79
C THR A 197 -21.67 -0.43 5.88
N PRO A 198 -22.24 0.28 6.89
CA PRO A 198 -21.48 0.76 8.04
C PRO A 198 -20.72 -0.39 8.71
N PHE A 199 -19.48 -0.15 9.12
CA PHE A 199 -18.67 -1.17 9.77
C PHE A 199 -18.17 -0.68 11.14
N THR A 200 -18.87 -1.10 12.19
CA THR A 200 -18.69 -0.59 13.55
C THR A 200 -17.92 -1.52 14.48
N THR A 201 -17.61 -2.75 14.05
CA THR A 201 -16.99 -3.78 14.92
C THR A 201 -15.65 -3.32 15.51
N PHE A 202 -14.89 -2.50 14.80
CA PHE A 202 -13.57 -2.01 15.20
C PHE A 202 -13.48 -0.47 15.27
N GLU A 203 -14.59 0.22 15.54
CA GLU A 203 -14.58 1.68 15.81
C GLU A 203 -13.79 2.02 17.08
N ALA A 204 -13.78 1.12 18.07
CA ALA A 204 -12.94 1.21 19.25
C ALA A 204 -11.88 0.09 19.21
N LEU A 205 -10.78 0.27 19.96
CA LEU A 205 -9.73 -0.76 20.11
C LEU A 205 -10.34 -2.08 20.59
N THR A 206 -10.47 -3.05 19.67
CA THR A 206 -11.11 -4.34 19.87
C THR A 206 -10.15 -5.46 19.50
N THR A 207 -10.06 -6.50 20.32
CA THR A 207 -9.20 -7.67 20.05
C THR A 207 -9.63 -8.37 18.76
N ILE A 208 -8.67 -8.62 17.86
CA ILE A 208 -8.92 -9.27 16.55
C ILE A 208 -9.45 -10.70 16.77
N SER A 209 -8.86 -11.45 17.74
CA SER A 209 -9.26 -12.82 18.04
C SER A 209 -9.34 -13.68 16.77
N LYS A 210 -10.46 -14.31 16.48
CA LYS A 210 -10.68 -15.16 15.30
C LYS A 210 -11.25 -14.42 14.10
N TYR A 211 -11.41 -13.11 14.18
CA TYR A 211 -11.89 -12.33 13.04
C TYR A 211 -10.89 -12.40 11.89
N SER A 212 -11.39 -12.57 10.67
CA SER A 212 -10.56 -12.62 9.46
C SER A 212 -11.09 -11.61 8.45
N PHE A 213 -10.16 -10.96 7.76
CA PHE A 213 -10.45 -9.94 6.76
C PHE A 213 -9.95 -10.39 5.37
N ASP A 214 -10.69 -10.06 4.35
CA ASP A 214 -10.29 -9.82 2.97
C ASP A 214 -11.26 -8.77 2.43
N ASN A 215 -11.13 -7.54 2.96
CA ASN A 215 -12.17 -6.53 2.86
C ASN A 215 -11.60 -5.16 2.51
N CYS A 216 -12.27 -4.49 1.56
CA CYS A 216 -12.05 -3.10 1.23
C CYS A 216 -13.02 -2.20 2.00
N PHE A 217 -12.50 -1.06 2.45
CA PHE A 217 -13.24 -0.07 3.22
C PHE A 217 -13.11 1.32 2.58
N ILE A 218 -14.15 2.13 2.73
CA ILE A 218 -14.11 3.57 2.42
C ILE A 218 -14.24 4.37 3.71
N ILE A 219 -13.35 5.35 3.92
CA ILE A 219 -13.35 6.26 5.08
C ILE A 219 -14.49 7.28 4.89
N GLU A 220 -15.37 7.40 5.89
CA GLU A 220 -16.50 8.32 5.83
C GLU A 220 -16.12 9.76 6.21
N GLU A 221 -15.38 9.93 7.30
CA GLU A 221 -14.97 11.24 7.79
C GLU A 221 -13.61 11.62 7.21
N ARG A 222 -13.58 12.70 6.44
CA ARG A 222 -12.38 13.20 5.75
C ARG A 222 -12.02 14.63 6.17
N GLU A 223 -12.58 15.11 7.27
CA GLU A 223 -12.28 16.45 7.80
C GLU A 223 -10.85 16.52 8.35
N ASP A 224 -10.41 15.47 9.01
CA ASP A 224 -9.02 15.31 9.39
C ASP A 224 -8.17 14.95 8.18
N LYS A 225 -7.07 15.65 7.98
CA LYS A 225 -6.16 15.42 6.86
C LYS A 225 -5.52 14.03 6.88
N ARG A 226 -5.52 13.34 8.02
CA ARG A 226 -4.95 11.99 8.20
C ARG A 226 -5.93 11.10 8.94
N ALA A 227 -6.13 9.90 8.43
CA ALA A 227 -6.75 8.79 9.16
C ALA A 227 -5.67 7.78 9.55
N ALA A 228 -5.87 7.10 10.66
CA ALA A 228 -4.98 6.04 11.13
C ALA A 228 -5.77 4.76 11.41
N ILE A 229 -5.21 3.64 10.96
CA ILE A 229 -5.60 2.30 11.38
C ILE A 229 -4.60 1.87 12.46
N THR A 230 -5.10 1.51 13.63
CA THR A 230 -4.28 1.25 14.82
C THR A 230 -4.26 -0.23 15.15
N LEU A 231 -3.06 -0.79 15.30
CA LEU A 231 -2.81 -2.09 15.92
C LEU A 231 -2.16 -1.88 17.29
N GLN A 232 -2.64 -2.58 18.31
CA GLN A 232 -2.09 -2.45 19.66
C GLN A 232 -1.82 -3.82 20.27
N SER A 233 -0.60 -3.99 20.79
CA SER A 233 -0.21 -5.04 21.73
C SER A 233 -0.32 -4.52 23.19
N GLU A 234 0.13 -5.30 24.15
CA GLU A 234 0.20 -4.85 25.55
C GLU A 234 1.24 -3.71 25.74
N ALA A 235 2.32 -3.73 24.95
CA ALA A 235 3.46 -2.82 25.11
C ALA A 235 3.51 -1.69 24.06
N ASN A 236 3.00 -1.93 22.85
CA ASN A 236 3.22 -1.05 21.71
C ASN A 236 1.92 -0.72 20.97
N THR A 237 1.84 0.48 20.46
CA THR A 237 0.79 0.94 19.54
C THR A 237 1.41 1.26 18.19
N LEU A 238 0.94 0.59 17.15
CA LEU A 238 1.37 0.77 15.76
C LEU A 238 0.23 1.40 14.97
N GLN A 239 0.53 2.47 14.23
CA GLN A 239 -0.44 3.15 13.37
C GLN A 239 0.04 3.13 11.92
N VAL A 240 -0.82 2.68 11.01
CA VAL A 240 -0.70 3.00 9.59
C VAL A 240 -1.56 4.23 9.35
N TRP A 241 -0.94 5.32 8.94
CA TRP A 241 -1.66 6.56 8.66
C TRP A 241 -1.62 6.89 7.16
N GLN A 242 -2.68 7.52 6.69
CA GLN A 242 -2.85 7.94 5.30
C GLN A 242 -3.56 9.28 5.21
N GLU A 243 -3.23 10.08 4.21
CA GLU A 243 -3.95 11.32 3.92
C GLU A 243 -5.34 11.00 3.34
N THR A 244 -6.41 11.40 4.02
CA THR A 244 -7.78 11.01 3.66
C THR A 244 -8.25 11.56 2.31
N THR A 245 -7.70 12.70 1.86
CA THR A 245 -8.00 13.29 0.55
C THR A 245 -7.32 12.57 -0.60
N ALA A 246 -6.18 11.93 -0.34
CA ALA A 246 -5.42 11.16 -1.32
C ALA A 246 -5.78 9.67 -1.28
N PHE A 247 -5.97 9.13 -0.08
CA PHE A 247 -6.27 7.73 0.18
C PHE A 247 -7.60 7.59 0.92
N PRO A 248 -8.74 7.69 0.22
CA PRO A 248 -10.06 7.50 0.84
C PRO A 248 -10.41 6.04 1.10
N TYR A 249 -9.63 5.09 0.62
CA TYR A 249 -9.86 3.65 0.77
C TYR A 249 -8.71 2.98 1.51
N PHE A 250 -8.99 1.81 2.08
CA PHE A 250 -7.97 0.87 2.56
C PHE A 250 -8.49 -0.56 2.46
N GLN A 251 -7.58 -1.50 2.24
CA GLN A 251 -7.84 -2.94 2.31
C GLN A 251 -7.28 -3.48 3.61
N ILE A 252 -7.96 -4.46 4.20
CA ILE A 252 -7.40 -5.31 5.26
C ILE A 252 -7.46 -6.75 4.79
N TYR A 253 -6.34 -7.45 4.95
CA TYR A 253 -6.26 -8.87 4.65
C TYR A 253 -5.57 -9.64 5.78
N THR A 254 -6.14 -10.77 6.17
CA THR A 254 -5.61 -11.67 7.20
C THR A 254 -5.08 -12.94 6.54
N PRO A 255 -3.77 -13.17 6.49
CA PRO A 255 -3.21 -14.41 5.96
C PRO A 255 -3.52 -15.59 6.89
N GLU A 256 -3.57 -16.81 6.33
CA GLU A 256 -3.92 -18.03 7.05
C GLU A 256 -3.02 -18.31 8.26
N HIS A 257 -1.72 -17.98 8.16
CA HIS A 257 -0.76 -18.19 9.25
C HIS A 257 -0.97 -17.26 10.45
N ARG A 258 -1.73 -16.15 10.32
CA ARG A 258 -2.10 -15.21 11.38
C ARG A 258 -0.93 -14.62 12.20
N GLN A 259 0.26 -14.55 11.59
CA GLN A 259 1.44 -13.92 12.21
C GLN A 259 1.54 -12.44 11.87
N SER A 260 0.78 -11.99 10.85
CA SER A 260 0.74 -10.62 10.37
C SER A 260 -0.66 -10.28 9.84
N ILE A 261 -0.89 -9.02 9.56
CA ILE A 261 -2.11 -8.50 8.93
C ILE A 261 -1.70 -7.45 7.89
N ALA A 262 -2.23 -7.57 6.66
CA ALA A 262 -2.05 -6.53 5.68
C ALA A 262 -3.02 -5.37 5.96
N ILE A 263 -2.52 -4.14 5.94
CA ILE A 263 -3.30 -2.90 6.04
C ILE A 263 -2.82 -2.00 4.92
N GLU A 264 -3.63 -1.84 3.90
CA GLU A 264 -3.23 -1.31 2.60
C GLU A 264 -3.90 0.04 2.32
N PRO A 265 -3.21 1.18 2.47
CA PRO A 265 -3.70 2.45 1.96
C PRO A 265 -3.94 2.37 0.44
N MET A 266 -5.12 2.83 -0.03
CA MET A 266 -5.47 2.85 -1.46
C MET A 266 -6.12 4.17 -1.85
N THR A 267 -5.73 4.70 -3.02
CA THR A 267 -6.35 5.91 -3.58
C THR A 267 -7.74 5.66 -4.15
N CYS A 268 -8.08 4.38 -4.43
CA CYS A 268 -9.30 4.01 -5.14
C CYS A 268 -9.93 2.72 -4.59
N ASN A 269 -11.17 2.47 -5.01
CA ASN A 269 -11.84 1.19 -4.83
C ASN A 269 -11.25 0.10 -5.75
N ILE A 270 -11.58 -1.16 -5.48
CA ILE A 270 -11.34 -2.30 -6.38
C ILE A 270 -11.98 -2.03 -7.74
N ASP A 271 -11.30 -2.40 -8.83
CA ASP A 271 -11.77 -2.25 -10.23
C ASP A 271 -11.98 -0.78 -10.67
N ALA A 272 -11.23 0.15 -10.09
CA ALA A 272 -11.42 1.59 -10.32
C ALA A 272 -11.26 2.02 -11.79
N PHE A 273 -10.52 1.27 -12.60
CA PHE A 273 -10.41 1.55 -14.03
C PHE A 273 -11.71 1.29 -14.81
N ASN A 274 -12.67 0.57 -14.21
CA ASN A 274 -13.99 0.29 -14.80
C ASN A 274 -15.13 1.01 -14.07
N ASN A 275 -15.07 1.16 -12.74
CA ASN A 275 -16.13 1.81 -11.95
C ASN A 275 -15.86 3.29 -11.64
N GLU A 276 -14.64 3.79 -11.93
CA GLU A 276 -14.17 5.17 -11.74
C GLU A 276 -14.11 5.64 -10.26
N GLU A 277 -14.36 4.76 -9.29
CA GLU A 277 -14.41 5.09 -7.87
C GLU A 277 -13.01 5.36 -7.29
N GLY A 278 -12.63 6.62 -7.22
CA GLY A 278 -11.31 7.08 -6.77
C GLY A 278 -10.22 7.01 -7.84
N LEU A 279 -10.57 6.72 -9.09
CA LEU A 279 -9.64 6.77 -10.21
C LEU A 279 -9.10 8.20 -10.39
N LEU A 280 -7.78 8.33 -10.47
CA LEU A 280 -7.12 9.58 -10.79
C LEU A 280 -6.89 9.65 -12.31
N ILE A 281 -7.10 10.84 -12.89
CA ILE A 281 -6.79 11.11 -14.30
C ILE A 281 -5.77 12.25 -14.33
N LEU A 282 -4.57 11.98 -14.81
CA LEU A 282 -3.52 12.97 -14.96
C LEU A 282 -3.44 13.44 -16.42
N ASN A 283 -3.57 14.74 -16.66
CA ASN A 283 -3.31 15.34 -17.96
C ASN A 283 -1.81 15.24 -18.31
N SER A 284 -1.43 15.55 -19.55
CA SER A 284 -0.02 15.64 -19.94
C SER A 284 0.74 16.59 -19.01
N ASP A 285 1.92 16.18 -18.54
CA ASP A 285 2.77 16.88 -17.57
C ASP A 285 2.19 17.10 -16.17
N GLU A 286 0.95 16.67 -15.91
CA GLU A 286 0.35 16.73 -14.57
C GLU A 286 1.01 15.72 -13.62
N GLU A 287 1.11 16.12 -12.34
CA GLU A 287 1.64 15.25 -11.29
C GLU A 287 0.66 15.10 -10.12
N ARG A 288 0.74 13.95 -9.45
CA ARG A 288 0.02 13.67 -8.21
C ARG A 288 1.02 13.36 -7.10
N GLN A 289 0.77 13.95 -5.93
CA GLN A 289 1.55 13.73 -4.71
C GLN A 289 0.70 12.98 -3.70
N LEU A 290 1.32 12.03 -3.00
CA LEU A 290 0.67 11.12 -2.05
C LEU A 290 1.60 10.95 -0.85
N GLU A 291 1.04 10.91 0.37
CA GLU A 291 1.82 10.70 1.59
C GLU A 291 1.11 9.72 2.54
N PHE A 292 1.88 8.81 3.11
CA PHE A 292 1.42 7.85 4.10
C PHE A 292 2.61 7.36 4.94
N GLY A 293 2.35 6.61 6.00
CA GLY A 293 3.44 6.11 6.83
C GLY A 293 3.02 5.15 7.93
N ILE A 294 4.03 4.71 8.67
CA ILE A 294 3.88 3.85 9.85
C ILE A 294 4.53 4.54 11.03
N LYS A 295 3.81 4.60 12.14
CA LYS A 295 4.26 5.19 13.41
C LYS A 295 4.09 4.20 14.55
N LEU A 296 5.13 4.07 15.38
CA LEU A 296 5.16 3.29 16.61
C LEU A 296 5.13 4.24 17.82
N THR A 297 4.30 3.92 18.83
CA THR A 297 4.22 4.67 20.11
C THR A 297 4.02 3.71 21.28
#